data_92ba7ac4979a2a200c4c29f659f0493a
#
_entry.id   92ba7ac4979a2a200c4c29f659f0493a
#
_cell.length_a   1.000
_cell.length_b   1.000
_cell.length_c   1.000
_cell.angle_alpha   90.00
_cell.angle_beta   90.00
_cell.angle_gamma   90.00
#
_symmetry.space_group_name_H-M   'P 1'
#
loop_
_entity.id
_entity.type
_entity.pdbx_description
1 polymer ?
#
loop_
_entity_poly.entity_id
_entity_poly.type
_entity_poly.pdbx_seq_one_letter_code
_entity_poly.pdbx_strand_id
1 'polypeptide(L)'
;MSSFRILMYCNESLGWQHISRTLAIATSLSHALPACSSLVLTDLSTIGRFKLADRVDYVHLPTLTHDFNSSYASKGLQIDLERTLKIRRKIAQSAIKTFRPDLVLLDESLLNLPQELQKITAYLREELPEAKLIWGLSDTLGESEFVKRQWRRGEALKTFENFADEILVFGARSVFDLAEAYDLPPHLAHKLFYTGYLSRATPPSHRVRTEVAQMNRTLPLVLLSPGGSSDDFAMVDAYLRLLESTAGELNVQSLIAAGPAISARDKRDFAARAQRLPHVVFQRFSKHKLQYVRFADLVICTGGYDVMCEVLAHRKLTMVVPSLKEQPGNLCRARFFQERDWVTVVQPVEFHPSALREILPHLLFRGPRLVPKSRYDNVPLNGFVRIAERMRALSGHAAVEHLLAAS
;
A
#
# COMPACT_ATOMS: atom_id res chain seq x y z
N MET A 1 -16.33 -23.49 19.07
CA MET A 1 -16.41 -22.11 18.59
C MET A 1 -16.51 -22.17 17.07
N SER A 2 -17.50 -21.58 16.46
CA SER A 2 -17.62 -21.53 14.99
C SER A 2 -16.42 -20.75 14.45
N SER A 3 -15.72 -21.34 13.49
CA SER A 3 -14.57 -20.72 12.83
C SER A 3 -15.10 -19.60 11.92
N PHE A 4 -14.62 -18.36 12.10
CA PHE A 4 -14.91 -17.23 11.23
C PHE A 4 -13.93 -17.22 10.04
N ARG A 5 -14.45 -17.23 8.82
CA ARG A 5 -13.66 -17.39 7.60
C ARG A 5 -13.75 -16.14 6.74
N ILE A 6 -12.60 -15.58 6.41
CA ILE A 6 -12.49 -14.40 5.54
C ILE A 6 -11.75 -14.78 4.26
N LEU A 7 -12.37 -14.55 3.12
CA LEU A 7 -11.68 -14.61 1.84
C LEU A 7 -11.28 -13.19 1.43
N MET A 8 -10.01 -12.99 1.09
CA MET A 8 -9.50 -11.72 0.59
C MET A 8 -9.05 -11.88 -0.84
N TYR A 9 -9.43 -10.96 -1.72
CA TYR A 9 -9.02 -11.02 -3.11
C TYR A 9 -8.39 -9.72 -3.55
N CYS A 10 -7.13 -9.79 -4.00
CA CYS A 10 -6.40 -8.67 -4.57
C CYS A 10 -5.65 -9.08 -5.83
N ASN A 11 -5.55 -8.16 -6.79
CA ASN A 11 -4.77 -8.31 -8.01
C ASN A 11 -3.53 -7.42 -7.93
N GLU A 12 -2.36 -7.92 -8.35
CA GLU A 12 -1.09 -7.22 -8.19
C GLU A 12 -0.38 -7.05 -9.53
N SER A 13 -0.94 -6.24 -10.39
CA SER A 13 -0.35 -5.97 -11.72
C SER A 13 0.81 -4.95 -11.69
N LEU A 14 0.89 -4.08 -10.68
CA LEU A 14 1.78 -2.92 -10.65
C LEU A 14 2.59 -2.75 -9.36
N GLY A 15 3.06 -3.84 -8.76
CA GLY A 15 3.90 -3.75 -7.56
C GLY A 15 3.44 -4.63 -6.41
N TRP A 16 3.68 -4.22 -5.16
CA TRP A 16 3.39 -5.05 -3.98
C TRP A 16 2.48 -4.35 -2.95
N GLN A 17 1.92 -3.21 -3.31
CA GLN A 17 1.19 -2.38 -2.35
C GLN A 17 -0.11 -3.05 -1.91
N HIS A 18 -0.90 -3.58 -2.86
CA HIS A 18 -2.19 -4.21 -2.58
C HIS A 18 -2.02 -5.49 -1.75
N ILE A 19 -1.12 -6.38 -2.16
CA ILE A 19 -0.87 -7.62 -1.41
C ILE A 19 -0.23 -7.35 -0.05
N SER A 20 0.69 -6.38 0.05
CA SER A 20 1.30 -5.98 1.31
C SER A 20 0.26 -5.49 2.31
N ARG A 21 -0.69 -4.68 1.87
CA ARG A 21 -1.83 -4.21 2.64
C ARG A 21 -2.77 -5.35 3.02
N THR A 22 -3.16 -6.17 2.05
CA THR A 22 -4.04 -7.34 2.27
C THR A 22 -3.46 -8.30 3.31
N LEU A 23 -2.17 -8.66 3.19
CA LEU A 23 -1.50 -9.52 4.16
C LEU A 23 -1.36 -8.87 5.54
N ALA A 24 -1.17 -7.55 5.60
CA ALA A 24 -1.13 -6.83 6.88
C ALA A 24 -2.51 -6.84 7.56
N ILE A 25 -3.60 -6.67 6.81
CA ILE A 25 -4.98 -6.80 7.32
C ILE A 25 -5.21 -8.25 7.79
N ALA A 26 -4.88 -9.26 6.98
CA ALA A 26 -5.03 -10.67 7.36
C ALA A 26 -4.25 -11.03 8.63
N THR A 27 -3.01 -10.52 8.74
CA THR A 27 -2.18 -10.69 9.93
C THR A 27 -2.81 -10.05 11.17
N SER A 28 -3.30 -8.82 11.03
CA SER A 28 -3.96 -8.12 12.14
C SER A 28 -5.22 -8.84 12.60
N LEU A 29 -6.03 -9.33 11.66
CA LEU A 29 -7.24 -10.11 11.96
C LEU A 29 -6.91 -11.46 12.62
N SER A 30 -5.86 -12.14 12.18
CA SER A 30 -5.38 -13.37 12.81
C SER A 30 -5.00 -13.18 14.29
N HIS A 31 -4.41 -12.02 14.64
CA HIS A 31 -4.07 -11.69 16.02
C HIS A 31 -5.28 -11.24 16.83
N ALA A 32 -6.13 -10.37 16.26
CA ALA A 32 -7.27 -9.79 16.96
C ALA A 32 -8.47 -10.73 17.10
N LEU A 33 -8.59 -11.73 16.21
CA LEU A 33 -9.71 -12.67 16.13
C LEU A 33 -9.18 -14.13 16.12
N PRO A 34 -8.95 -14.75 17.29
CA PRO A 34 -8.30 -16.07 17.38
C PRO A 34 -9.03 -17.22 16.64
N ALA A 35 -10.35 -17.09 16.42
CA ALA A 35 -11.13 -18.05 15.64
C ALA A 35 -11.18 -17.74 14.13
N CYS A 36 -10.50 -16.66 13.67
CA CYS A 36 -10.53 -16.22 12.28
C CYS A 36 -9.47 -16.97 11.45
N SER A 37 -9.89 -17.47 10.28
CA SER A 37 -9.01 -17.97 9.23
C SER A 37 -9.16 -17.12 7.98
N SER A 38 -8.05 -16.77 7.35
CA SER A 38 -8.05 -15.94 6.15
C SER A 38 -7.43 -16.69 4.96
N LEU A 39 -8.16 -16.72 3.84
CA LEU A 39 -7.67 -17.23 2.56
C LEU A 39 -7.49 -16.07 1.57
N VAL A 40 -6.27 -15.88 1.07
CA VAL A 40 -5.95 -14.78 0.15
C VAL A 40 -5.85 -15.30 -1.27
N LEU A 41 -6.67 -14.77 -2.18
CA LEU A 41 -6.53 -14.97 -3.63
C LEU A 41 -5.70 -13.85 -4.21
N THR A 42 -4.62 -14.19 -4.91
CA THR A 42 -3.73 -13.17 -5.52
C THR A 42 -3.00 -13.74 -6.73
N ASP A 43 -2.62 -12.88 -7.66
CA ASP A 43 -1.80 -13.25 -8.82
C ASP A 43 -0.32 -12.83 -8.69
N LEU A 44 0.12 -12.43 -7.50
CA LEU A 44 1.52 -12.10 -7.27
C LEU A 44 2.39 -13.35 -7.33
N SER A 45 3.22 -13.48 -8.34
CA SER A 45 4.12 -14.64 -8.55
C SER A 45 5.15 -14.85 -7.42
N THR A 46 5.44 -13.81 -6.65
CA THR A 46 6.42 -13.86 -5.55
C THR A 46 5.77 -13.94 -4.16
N ILE A 47 4.49 -14.30 -4.07
CA ILE A 47 3.75 -14.38 -2.80
C ILE A 47 4.43 -15.28 -1.77
N GLY A 48 5.05 -16.38 -2.17
CA GLY A 48 5.80 -17.29 -1.29
C GLY A 48 7.02 -16.66 -0.59
N ARG A 49 7.42 -15.44 -0.93
CA ARG A 49 8.48 -14.70 -0.21
C ARG A 49 7.98 -13.99 1.04
N PHE A 50 6.67 -13.87 1.20
CA PHE A 50 6.08 -13.27 2.39
C PHE A 50 5.91 -14.33 3.48
N LYS A 51 6.24 -13.95 4.73
CA LYS A 51 5.92 -14.78 5.88
C LYS A 51 4.45 -14.53 6.23
N LEU A 52 3.64 -15.56 6.17
CA LEU A 52 2.24 -15.50 6.57
C LEU A 52 2.12 -15.62 8.09
N ALA A 53 1.08 -15.02 8.65
CA ALA A 53 0.68 -15.23 10.03
C ALA A 53 -0.04 -16.59 10.18
N ASP A 54 -0.21 -17.03 11.40
CA ASP A 54 -0.99 -18.24 11.69
C ASP A 54 -2.42 -18.08 11.15
N ARG A 55 -3.01 -19.16 10.64
CA ARG A 55 -4.37 -19.19 10.05
C ARG A 55 -4.57 -18.27 8.83
N VAL A 56 -3.49 -17.88 8.18
CA VAL A 56 -3.50 -17.16 6.90
C VAL A 56 -2.84 -18.03 5.84
N ASP A 57 -3.53 -18.29 4.75
CA ASP A 57 -2.99 -19.02 3.60
C ASP A 57 -3.40 -18.32 2.30
N TYR A 58 -2.87 -18.76 1.17
CA TYR A 58 -3.15 -18.14 -0.12
C TYR A 58 -3.36 -19.15 -1.26
N VAL A 59 -4.07 -18.69 -2.28
CA VAL A 59 -4.17 -19.34 -3.59
C VAL A 59 -3.57 -18.41 -4.64
N HIS A 60 -2.56 -18.90 -5.36
CA HIS A 60 -1.97 -18.17 -6.47
C HIS A 60 -2.78 -18.37 -7.75
N LEU A 61 -3.22 -17.26 -8.34
CA LEU A 61 -3.93 -17.22 -9.61
C LEU A 61 -2.96 -16.96 -10.77
N PRO A 62 -3.26 -17.42 -12.00
CA PRO A 62 -2.46 -17.06 -13.17
C PRO A 62 -2.23 -15.56 -13.28
N THR A 63 -0.95 -15.16 -13.37
CA THR A 63 -0.54 -13.75 -13.34
C THR A 63 -0.93 -13.05 -14.63
N LEU A 64 -1.48 -11.84 -14.49
CA LEU A 64 -1.72 -10.91 -15.57
C LEU A 64 -0.57 -9.90 -15.66
N THR A 65 -0.33 -9.39 -16.87
CA THR A 65 0.51 -8.22 -17.11
C THR A 65 -0.36 -7.10 -17.67
N HIS A 66 0.00 -5.88 -17.33
CA HIS A 66 -0.66 -4.69 -17.84
C HIS A 66 0.31 -4.01 -18.79
N ASP A 67 -0.10 -3.73 -20.02
CA ASP A 67 0.73 -3.00 -20.96
C ASP A 67 0.47 -1.48 -20.85
N PHE A 68 1.32 -0.69 -21.53
CA PHE A 68 1.22 0.78 -21.52
C PHE A 68 -0.10 1.30 -22.14
N ASN A 69 -0.82 0.48 -22.91
CA ASN A 69 -2.11 0.82 -23.52
C ASN A 69 -3.31 0.47 -22.63
N SER A 70 -3.07 0.18 -21.35
CA SER A 70 -4.10 -0.21 -20.39
C SER A 70 -4.83 -1.51 -20.74
N SER A 71 -4.21 -2.38 -21.53
CA SER A 71 -4.72 -3.72 -21.82
C SER A 71 -4.04 -4.77 -20.93
N TYR A 72 -4.83 -5.75 -20.49
CA TYR A 72 -4.31 -6.91 -19.78
C TYR A 72 -3.91 -8.02 -20.75
N ALA A 73 -2.88 -8.77 -20.40
CA ALA A 73 -2.46 -9.97 -21.09
C ALA A 73 -2.06 -11.06 -20.10
N SER A 74 -2.05 -12.31 -20.54
CA SER A 74 -1.49 -13.41 -19.76
C SER A 74 0.03 -13.26 -19.66
N LYS A 75 0.59 -13.29 -18.45
CA LYS A 75 2.04 -13.13 -18.25
C LYS A 75 2.81 -14.45 -18.30
N GLY A 76 2.28 -15.49 -17.66
CA GLY A 76 3.00 -16.75 -17.49
C GLY A 76 2.55 -17.88 -18.43
N LEU A 77 1.35 -17.78 -18.97
CA LEU A 77 0.76 -18.79 -19.84
C LEU A 77 0.72 -18.26 -21.28
N GLN A 78 1.07 -19.13 -22.24
CA GLN A 78 0.98 -18.79 -23.67
C GLN A 78 -0.45 -19.05 -24.20
N ILE A 79 -1.42 -18.38 -23.59
CA ILE A 79 -2.84 -18.43 -23.95
C ILE A 79 -3.43 -17.01 -23.96
N ASP A 80 -4.56 -16.85 -24.63
CA ASP A 80 -5.27 -15.58 -24.66
C ASP A 80 -5.79 -15.13 -23.26
N LEU A 81 -6.10 -13.84 -23.17
CA LEU A 81 -6.58 -13.24 -21.92
C LEU A 81 -7.90 -13.88 -21.47
N GLU A 82 -8.81 -14.16 -22.38
CA GLU A 82 -10.14 -14.70 -22.02
C GLU A 82 -10.02 -16.07 -21.35
N ARG A 83 -9.18 -16.96 -21.90
CA ARG A 83 -8.88 -18.27 -21.29
C ARG A 83 -8.21 -18.12 -19.94
N THR A 84 -7.27 -17.18 -19.81
CA THR A 84 -6.61 -16.90 -18.52
C THR A 84 -7.63 -16.43 -17.48
N LEU A 85 -8.49 -15.47 -17.81
CA LEU A 85 -9.55 -14.99 -16.91
C LEU A 85 -10.55 -16.11 -16.56
N LYS A 86 -10.84 -17.02 -17.51
CA LYS A 86 -11.70 -18.19 -17.25
C LYS A 86 -11.07 -19.15 -16.25
N ILE A 87 -9.76 -19.39 -16.34
CA ILE A 87 -9.01 -20.25 -15.38
C ILE A 87 -9.03 -19.57 -13.99
N ARG A 88 -8.65 -18.30 -13.90
CA ARG A 88 -8.65 -17.53 -12.66
C ARG A 88 -10.01 -17.60 -11.95
N ARG A 89 -11.08 -17.30 -12.72
CA ARG A 89 -12.45 -17.36 -12.21
C ARG A 89 -12.83 -18.74 -11.66
N LYS A 90 -12.51 -19.84 -12.39
CA LYS A 90 -12.83 -21.19 -11.92
C LYS A 90 -12.07 -21.55 -10.64
N ILE A 91 -10.81 -21.16 -10.51
CA ILE A 91 -10.03 -21.34 -9.29
C ILE A 91 -10.67 -20.55 -8.13
N ALA A 92 -11.01 -19.28 -8.35
CA ALA A 92 -11.66 -18.44 -7.36
C ALA A 92 -13.01 -19.02 -6.92
N GLN A 93 -13.85 -19.45 -7.86
CA GLN A 93 -15.15 -20.06 -7.57
C GLN A 93 -15.00 -21.36 -6.76
N SER A 94 -14.04 -22.21 -7.11
CA SER A 94 -13.75 -23.44 -6.35
C SER A 94 -13.29 -23.13 -4.93
N ALA A 95 -12.40 -22.14 -4.76
CA ALA A 95 -11.96 -21.68 -3.45
C ALA A 95 -13.14 -21.14 -2.61
N ILE A 96 -13.98 -20.30 -3.18
CA ILE A 96 -15.19 -19.76 -2.54
C ILE A 96 -16.11 -20.87 -2.08
N LYS A 97 -16.44 -21.80 -2.99
CA LYS A 97 -17.39 -22.90 -2.73
C LYS A 97 -16.90 -23.82 -1.62
N THR A 98 -15.60 -24.12 -1.60
CA THR A 98 -14.99 -25.06 -0.64
C THR A 98 -14.68 -24.40 0.69
N PHE A 99 -14.10 -23.20 0.67
CA PHE A 99 -13.75 -22.46 1.87
C PHE A 99 -14.97 -21.92 2.60
N ARG A 100 -16.05 -21.59 1.86
CA ARG A 100 -17.32 -21.03 2.37
C ARG A 100 -17.08 -19.85 3.32
N PRO A 101 -16.54 -18.74 2.81
CA PRO A 101 -16.25 -17.57 3.64
C PRO A 101 -17.54 -16.96 4.20
N ASP A 102 -17.47 -16.50 5.45
CA ASP A 102 -18.52 -15.71 6.09
C ASP A 102 -18.43 -14.24 5.64
N LEU A 103 -17.22 -13.83 5.23
CA LEU A 103 -16.94 -12.49 4.74
C LEU A 103 -15.94 -12.51 3.59
N VAL A 104 -16.16 -11.67 2.58
CA VAL A 104 -15.25 -11.50 1.45
C VAL A 104 -14.80 -10.05 1.38
N LEU A 105 -13.48 -9.81 1.45
CA LEU A 105 -12.86 -8.50 1.27
C LEU A 105 -12.25 -8.40 -0.12
N LEU A 106 -12.80 -7.55 -0.96
CA LEU A 106 -12.33 -7.26 -2.31
C LEU A 106 -11.47 -5.99 -2.32
N ASP A 107 -10.27 -6.07 -2.85
CA ASP A 107 -9.38 -4.92 -2.97
C ASP A 107 -9.71 -4.08 -4.20
N GLU A 108 -9.45 -2.77 -4.14
CA GLU A 108 -9.67 -1.80 -5.23
C GLU A 108 -8.98 -2.19 -6.56
N SER A 109 -7.90 -2.97 -6.49
CA SER A 109 -7.19 -3.46 -7.69
C SER A 109 -8.07 -4.26 -8.64
N LEU A 110 -9.15 -4.87 -8.12
CA LEU A 110 -10.11 -5.62 -8.92
C LEU A 110 -11.04 -4.74 -9.74
N LEU A 111 -11.16 -3.45 -9.43
CA LEU A 111 -11.94 -2.49 -10.24
C LEU A 111 -11.39 -2.37 -11.68
N ASN A 112 -10.13 -2.70 -11.88
CA ASN A 112 -9.49 -2.75 -13.18
C ASN A 112 -9.79 -4.04 -13.97
N LEU A 113 -10.48 -5.02 -13.37
CA LEU A 113 -10.88 -6.30 -13.98
C LEU A 113 -12.41 -6.49 -13.91
N PRO A 114 -13.20 -5.58 -14.54
CA PRO A 114 -14.66 -5.52 -14.32
C PRO A 114 -15.37 -6.83 -14.71
N GLN A 115 -14.95 -7.49 -15.78
CA GLN A 115 -15.56 -8.76 -16.21
C GLN A 115 -15.30 -9.92 -15.23
N GLU A 116 -14.10 -10.01 -14.66
CA GLU A 116 -13.78 -11.01 -13.65
C GLU A 116 -14.57 -10.73 -12.38
N LEU A 117 -14.58 -9.48 -11.99
CA LEU A 117 -15.23 -8.98 -10.79
C LEU A 117 -16.74 -9.25 -10.79
N GLN A 118 -17.46 -8.83 -11.83
CA GLN A 118 -18.91 -9.04 -11.95
C GLN A 118 -19.28 -10.53 -11.82
N LYS A 119 -18.51 -11.41 -12.47
CA LYS A 119 -18.78 -12.85 -12.41
C LYS A 119 -18.48 -13.47 -11.04
N ILE A 120 -17.49 -12.96 -10.33
CA ILE A 120 -17.18 -13.43 -8.97
C ILE A 120 -18.20 -12.93 -7.95
N THR A 121 -18.60 -11.65 -8.03
CA THR A 121 -19.59 -11.08 -7.11
C THR A 121 -20.98 -11.70 -7.33
N ALA A 122 -21.39 -11.91 -8.57
CA ALA A 122 -22.63 -12.61 -8.88
C ALA A 122 -22.62 -14.05 -8.32
N TYR A 123 -21.53 -14.79 -8.54
CA TYR A 123 -21.38 -16.15 -8.01
C TYR A 123 -21.42 -16.19 -6.47
N LEU A 124 -20.80 -15.22 -5.80
CA LEU A 124 -20.83 -15.10 -4.35
C LEU A 124 -22.26 -14.91 -3.83
N ARG A 125 -23.06 -14.05 -4.48
CA ARG A 125 -24.45 -13.81 -4.08
C ARG A 125 -25.37 -15.01 -4.35
N GLU A 126 -25.08 -15.79 -5.39
CA GLU A 126 -25.81 -17.00 -5.72
C GLU A 126 -25.51 -18.16 -4.74
N GLU A 127 -24.23 -18.45 -4.50
CA GLU A 127 -23.80 -19.61 -3.71
C GLU A 127 -23.76 -19.35 -2.19
N LEU A 128 -23.48 -18.10 -1.79
CA LEU A 128 -23.30 -17.70 -0.40
C LEU A 128 -24.03 -16.36 -0.12
N PRO A 129 -25.37 -16.30 -0.19
CA PRO A 129 -26.13 -15.07 -0.04
C PRO A 129 -25.93 -14.38 1.32
N GLU A 130 -25.63 -15.14 2.37
CA GLU A 130 -25.40 -14.63 3.73
C GLU A 130 -23.97 -14.06 3.92
N ALA A 131 -23.03 -14.40 3.04
CA ALA A 131 -21.66 -13.90 3.14
C ALA A 131 -21.61 -12.38 2.92
N LYS A 132 -20.95 -11.66 3.83
CA LYS A 132 -20.79 -10.22 3.70
C LYS A 132 -19.73 -9.87 2.66
N LEU A 133 -20.08 -9.02 1.70
CA LEU A 133 -19.20 -8.57 0.64
C LEU A 133 -18.74 -7.15 0.93
N ILE A 134 -17.45 -7.00 1.20
CA ILE A 134 -16.82 -5.75 1.62
C ILE A 134 -15.78 -5.34 0.60
N TRP A 135 -15.72 -4.05 0.30
CA TRP A 135 -14.67 -3.46 -0.53
C TRP A 135 -13.65 -2.74 0.32
N GLY A 136 -12.38 -2.85 -0.06
CA GLY A 136 -11.30 -2.08 0.53
C GLY A 136 -10.75 -1.07 -0.48
N LEU A 137 -10.89 0.22 -0.18
CA LEU A 137 -10.40 1.32 -1.00
C LEU A 137 -9.32 2.09 -0.26
N SER A 138 -8.30 2.55 -0.98
CA SER A 138 -7.33 3.53 -0.44
C SER A 138 -8.02 4.85 -0.07
N ASP A 139 -7.34 5.64 0.72
CA ASP A 139 -7.78 6.98 1.12
C ASP A 139 -8.08 7.90 -0.07
N THR A 140 -7.38 7.73 -1.18
CA THR A 140 -7.63 8.41 -2.46
C THR A 140 -7.25 7.48 -3.63
N LEU A 141 -8.02 7.53 -4.70
CA LEU A 141 -7.86 6.70 -5.89
C LEU A 141 -7.26 7.48 -7.07
N GLY A 142 -7.22 8.79 -6.98
CA GLY A 142 -6.71 9.68 -8.03
C GLY A 142 -7.54 10.95 -8.21
N GLU A 143 -7.25 11.70 -9.25
CA GLU A 143 -7.98 12.93 -9.61
C GLU A 143 -9.48 12.63 -9.82
N SER A 144 -10.34 13.47 -9.24
CA SER A 144 -11.79 13.23 -9.19
C SER A 144 -12.40 12.94 -10.54
N GLU A 145 -12.13 13.76 -11.54
CA GLU A 145 -12.71 13.58 -12.87
C GLU A 145 -12.21 12.32 -13.60
N PHE A 146 -10.97 11.91 -13.31
CA PHE A 146 -10.43 10.67 -13.84
C PHE A 146 -11.12 9.45 -13.22
N VAL A 147 -11.24 9.42 -11.89
CA VAL A 147 -11.90 8.32 -11.16
C VAL A 147 -13.38 8.22 -11.50
N LYS A 148 -14.11 9.35 -11.56
CA LYS A 148 -15.51 9.39 -11.97
C LYS A 148 -15.71 8.80 -13.38
N ARG A 149 -14.84 9.15 -14.33
CA ARG A 149 -14.90 8.58 -15.68
C ARG A 149 -14.61 7.08 -15.72
N GLN A 150 -13.61 6.63 -14.96
CA GLN A 150 -13.30 5.20 -14.86
C GLN A 150 -14.47 4.43 -14.25
N TRP A 151 -15.06 4.92 -13.18
CA TRP A 151 -16.17 4.24 -12.52
C TRP A 151 -17.42 4.15 -13.36
N ARG A 152 -17.71 5.22 -14.14
CA ARG A 152 -18.84 5.19 -15.11
C ARG A 152 -18.58 4.17 -16.24
N ARG A 153 -17.37 4.10 -16.78
CA ARG A 153 -17.00 3.15 -17.85
C ARG A 153 -16.92 1.71 -17.36
N GLY A 154 -16.36 1.50 -16.19
CA GLY A 154 -16.12 0.17 -15.61
C GLY A 154 -17.28 -0.40 -14.80
N GLU A 155 -18.43 0.31 -14.76
CA GLU A 155 -19.60 -0.08 -13.95
C GLU A 155 -19.32 -0.30 -12.47
N ALA A 156 -18.23 0.29 -11.95
CA ALA A 156 -17.83 0.14 -10.54
C ALA A 156 -18.94 0.59 -9.57
N LEU A 157 -19.62 1.71 -9.90
CA LEU A 157 -20.74 2.19 -9.07
C LEU A 157 -21.85 1.17 -9.00
N LYS A 158 -22.27 0.60 -10.14
CA LYS A 158 -23.29 -0.46 -10.18
C LYS A 158 -22.86 -1.70 -9.39
N THR A 159 -21.57 -2.02 -9.43
CA THR A 159 -21.03 -3.14 -8.65
C THR A 159 -21.11 -2.86 -7.16
N PHE A 160 -20.79 -1.66 -6.71
CA PHE A 160 -20.95 -1.26 -5.31
C PHE A 160 -22.42 -1.22 -4.88
N GLU A 161 -23.31 -0.71 -5.74
CA GLU A 161 -24.74 -0.67 -5.49
C GLU A 161 -25.32 -2.06 -5.27
N ASN A 162 -25.05 -2.97 -6.18
CA ASN A 162 -25.67 -4.29 -6.24
C ASN A 162 -25.03 -5.30 -5.29
N PHE A 163 -23.75 -5.18 -5.00
CA PHE A 163 -23.03 -6.25 -4.34
C PHE A 163 -22.33 -5.85 -3.04
N ALA A 164 -21.98 -4.58 -2.83
CA ALA A 164 -21.29 -4.19 -1.61
C ALA A 164 -22.26 -4.10 -0.41
N ASP A 165 -21.96 -4.84 0.66
CA ASP A 165 -22.62 -4.60 1.97
C ASP A 165 -21.97 -3.39 2.65
N GLU A 166 -20.64 -3.23 2.52
CA GLU A 166 -19.88 -2.12 3.07
C GLU A 166 -18.65 -1.81 2.22
N ILE A 167 -18.15 -0.57 2.32
CA ILE A 167 -16.93 -0.11 1.67
C ILE A 167 -16.01 0.46 2.73
N LEU A 168 -14.91 -0.23 3.02
CA LEU A 168 -13.87 0.27 3.91
C LEU A 168 -12.98 1.25 3.16
N VAL A 169 -12.86 2.46 3.68
CA VAL A 169 -11.92 3.47 3.20
C VAL A 169 -10.71 3.48 4.15
N PHE A 170 -9.55 3.12 3.66
CA PHE A 170 -8.32 3.08 4.46
C PHE A 170 -7.74 4.49 4.64
N GLY A 171 -8.47 5.36 5.28
CA GLY A 171 -8.13 6.76 5.48
C GLY A 171 -9.10 7.43 6.46
N ALA A 172 -8.99 8.73 6.57
CA ALA A 172 -9.82 9.54 7.44
C ALA A 172 -10.69 10.49 6.63
N ARG A 173 -11.98 10.55 6.91
CA ARG A 173 -12.92 11.46 6.24
C ARG A 173 -12.49 12.94 6.37
N SER A 174 -11.93 13.31 7.51
CA SER A 174 -11.41 14.68 7.77
C SER A 174 -10.19 15.05 6.92
N VAL A 175 -9.50 14.04 6.31
CA VAL A 175 -8.38 14.27 5.41
C VAL A 175 -8.84 14.31 3.96
N PHE A 176 -9.65 13.32 3.57
CA PHE A 176 -10.22 13.23 2.23
C PHE A 176 -11.59 12.58 2.30
N ASP A 177 -12.64 13.33 1.97
CA ASP A 177 -13.99 12.79 1.87
C ASP A 177 -14.22 12.19 0.48
N LEU A 178 -14.16 10.88 0.41
CA LEU A 178 -14.28 10.10 -0.82
C LEU A 178 -15.68 10.25 -1.44
N ALA A 179 -16.72 10.39 -0.61
CA ALA A 179 -18.09 10.59 -1.08
C ALA A 179 -18.25 11.93 -1.79
N GLU A 180 -17.72 13.00 -1.21
CA GLU A 180 -17.75 14.33 -1.77
C GLU A 180 -16.87 14.42 -3.02
N ALA A 181 -15.62 13.94 -2.93
CA ALA A 181 -14.64 14.04 -4.01
C ALA A 181 -15.06 13.31 -5.29
N TYR A 182 -15.77 12.19 -5.15
CA TYR A 182 -16.18 11.37 -6.32
C TYR A 182 -17.68 11.41 -6.62
N ASP A 183 -18.42 12.36 -6.03
CA ASP A 183 -19.86 12.56 -6.21
C ASP A 183 -20.66 11.25 -6.01
N LEU A 184 -20.39 10.55 -4.90
CA LEU A 184 -21.11 9.30 -4.62
C LEU A 184 -22.58 9.58 -4.28
N PRO A 185 -23.52 8.80 -4.84
CA PRO A 185 -24.91 8.88 -4.44
C PRO A 185 -25.08 8.63 -2.93
N PRO A 186 -26.04 9.28 -2.26
CA PRO A 186 -26.22 9.16 -0.81
C PRO A 186 -26.32 7.71 -0.29
N HIS A 187 -26.98 6.83 -1.02
CA HIS A 187 -27.11 5.41 -0.65
C HIS A 187 -25.79 4.64 -0.69
N LEU A 188 -24.82 5.05 -1.55
CA LEU A 188 -23.46 4.51 -1.53
C LEU A 188 -22.59 5.18 -0.48
N ALA A 189 -22.75 6.49 -0.27
CA ALA A 189 -22.02 7.23 0.76
C ALA A 189 -22.29 6.65 2.16
N HIS A 190 -23.49 6.13 2.42
CA HIS A 190 -23.84 5.45 3.68
C HIS A 190 -23.12 4.10 3.87
N LYS A 191 -22.64 3.46 2.80
CA LYS A 191 -21.86 2.21 2.89
C LYS A 191 -20.39 2.46 3.24
N LEU A 192 -19.91 3.70 3.21
CA LEU A 192 -18.51 4.03 3.50
C LEU A 192 -18.22 3.96 5.00
N PHE A 193 -17.21 3.17 5.35
CA PHE A 193 -16.64 3.13 6.70
C PHE A 193 -15.16 3.55 6.64
N TYR A 194 -14.85 4.74 7.16
CA TYR A 194 -13.47 5.23 7.23
C TYR A 194 -12.74 4.58 8.38
N THR A 195 -11.77 3.74 8.07
CA THR A 195 -11.01 2.97 9.07
C THR A 195 -9.96 3.79 9.81
N GLY A 196 -9.53 4.90 9.25
CA GLY A 196 -8.26 5.51 9.59
C GLY A 196 -7.10 4.87 8.82
N TYR A 197 -5.90 5.40 8.99
CA TYR A 197 -4.70 4.92 8.29
C TYR A 197 -4.18 3.61 8.89
N LEU A 198 -3.67 2.73 8.02
CA LEU A 198 -3.19 1.40 8.40
C LEU A 198 -1.70 1.44 8.79
N SER A 199 -1.41 2.10 9.90
CA SER A 199 -0.05 2.11 10.44
C SER A 199 0.29 0.78 11.09
N ARG A 200 1.46 0.24 10.77
CA ARG A 200 1.98 -0.99 11.34
C ARG A 200 2.75 -0.65 12.63
N ALA A 201 2.06 -0.55 13.75
CA ALA A 201 2.67 -0.25 15.05
C ALA A 201 3.63 -1.34 15.57
N THR A 202 4.11 -2.24 14.71
CA THR A 202 4.99 -3.35 15.10
C THR A 202 6.41 -2.87 15.42
N PRO A 203 7.03 -3.39 16.50
CA PRO A 203 8.44 -3.13 16.76
C PRO A 203 9.32 -3.54 15.58
N PRO A 204 10.41 -2.82 15.31
CA PRO A 204 11.32 -3.19 14.24
C PRO A 204 11.97 -4.55 14.53
N SER A 205 12.16 -5.35 13.50
CA SER A 205 12.83 -6.65 13.59
C SER A 205 14.26 -6.49 14.12
N HIS A 206 14.78 -7.55 14.74
CA HIS A 206 16.18 -7.57 15.22
C HIS A 206 17.15 -7.16 14.10
N ARG A 207 16.96 -7.70 12.89
CA ARG A 207 17.76 -7.36 11.71
C ARG A 207 17.81 -5.85 11.46
N VAL A 208 16.65 -5.18 11.42
CA VAL A 208 16.58 -3.73 11.17
C VAL A 208 17.28 -2.95 12.27
N ARG A 209 17.10 -3.34 13.53
CA ARG A 209 17.80 -2.70 14.67
C ARG A 209 19.31 -2.83 14.53
N THR A 210 19.82 -4.03 14.20
CA THR A 210 21.25 -4.29 14.03
C THR A 210 21.80 -3.49 12.85
N GLU A 211 21.14 -3.49 11.70
CA GLU A 211 21.58 -2.72 10.53
C GLU A 211 21.62 -1.21 10.81
N VAL A 212 20.62 -0.66 11.50
CA VAL A 212 20.60 0.76 11.89
C VAL A 212 21.67 1.08 12.94
N ALA A 213 21.93 0.18 13.89
CA ALA A 213 22.99 0.38 14.90
C ALA A 213 24.40 0.42 14.29
N GLN A 214 24.60 -0.18 13.13
CA GLN A 214 25.86 -0.15 12.37
C GLN A 214 26.04 1.13 11.54
N MET A 215 24.97 1.93 11.38
CA MET A 215 25.04 3.20 10.66
C MET A 215 25.63 4.31 11.53
N ASN A 216 26.21 5.32 10.89
CA ASN A 216 26.69 6.50 11.60
C ASN A 216 25.50 7.35 12.08
N ARG A 217 25.14 7.20 13.36
CA ARG A 217 24.00 7.89 13.99
C ARG A 217 24.30 9.34 14.42
N THR A 218 25.51 9.82 14.22
CA THR A 218 25.84 11.25 14.39
C THR A 218 25.36 12.08 13.21
N LEU A 219 25.16 11.42 12.05
CA LEU A 219 24.64 12.03 10.83
C LEU A 219 23.12 11.83 10.75
N PRO A 220 22.36 12.78 10.17
CA PRO A 220 20.95 12.56 9.87
C PRO A 220 20.78 11.43 8.86
N LEU A 221 19.82 10.53 9.13
CA LEU A 221 19.51 9.39 8.26
C LEU A 221 18.46 9.77 7.22
N VAL A 222 18.84 9.72 5.96
CA VAL A 222 17.92 9.84 4.81
C VAL A 222 17.55 8.45 4.32
N LEU A 223 16.25 8.14 4.32
CA LEU A 223 15.69 6.94 3.71
C LEU A 223 15.13 7.28 2.33
N LEU A 224 15.73 6.76 1.26
CA LEU A 224 15.15 6.77 -0.08
C LEU A 224 14.39 5.48 -0.34
N SER A 225 13.07 5.57 -0.50
CA SER A 225 12.14 4.44 -0.67
C SER A 225 11.27 4.61 -1.92
N PRO A 226 11.77 4.25 -3.11
CA PRO A 226 10.99 4.26 -4.35
C PRO A 226 9.75 3.37 -4.27
N GLY A 227 8.73 3.68 -5.09
CA GLY A 227 7.40 3.10 -4.98
C GLY A 227 7.14 1.82 -5.76
N GLY A 228 7.98 1.46 -6.70
CA GLY A 228 7.75 0.34 -7.62
C GLY A 228 7.20 0.76 -8.99
N SER A 229 7.42 2.01 -9.40
CA SER A 229 7.07 2.56 -10.71
C SER A 229 8.27 2.63 -11.65
N SER A 230 8.02 2.92 -12.93
CA SER A 230 9.08 3.17 -13.93
C SER A 230 10.01 4.34 -13.53
N ASP A 231 9.53 5.26 -12.71
CA ASP A 231 10.29 6.43 -12.25
C ASP A 231 11.35 6.08 -11.18
N ASP A 232 11.30 4.88 -10.60
CA ASP A 232 12.21 4.44 -9.54
C ASP A 232 13.69 4.54 -9.94
N PHE A 233 14.01 4.20 -11.19
CA PHE A 233 15.39 4.29 -11.71
C PHE A 233 15.88 5.73 -11.65
N ALA A 234 15.13 6.68 -12.21
CA ALA A 234 15.51 8.09 -12.27
C ALA A 234 15.67 8.68 -10.87
N MET A 235 14.80 8.29 -9.94
CA MET A 235 14.84 8.75 -8.55
C MET A 235 16.11 8.27 -7.84
N VAL A 236 16.48 6.99 -7.98
CA VAL A 236 17.69 6.45 -7.36
C VAL A 236 18.95 7.04 -8.03
N ASP A 237 18.96 7.15 -9.36
CA ASP A 237 20.09 7.70 -10.11
C ASP A 237 20.35 9.16 -9.74
N ALA A 238 19.31 10.00 -9.70
CA ALA A 238 19.45 11.42 -9.33
C ALA A 238 20.00 11.58 -7.91
N TYR A 239 19.53 10.78 -6.96
CA TYR A 239 20.02 10.83 -5.58
C TYR A 239 21.47 10.36 -5.45
N LEU A 240 21.86 9.27 -6.14
CA LEU A 240 23.25 8.81 -6.16
C LEU A 240 24.17 9.84 -6.81
N ARG A 241 23.77 10.46 -7.92
CA ARG A 241 24.54 11.56 -8.56
C ARG A 241 24.73 12.76 -7.64
N LEU A 242 23.73 13.11 -6.84
CA LEU A 242 23.90 14.13 -5.82
C LEU A 242 25.01 13.75 -4.84
N LEU A 243 24.93 12.54 -4.24
CA LEU A 243 25.94 12.09 -3.28
C LEU A 243 27.35 12.01 -3.88
N GLU A 244 27.46 11.59 -5.15
CA GLU A 244 28.72 11.56 -5.91
C GLU A 244 29.26 12.97 -6.12
N SER A 245 28.43 13.93 -6.49
CA SER A 245 28.85 15.32 -6.77
C SER A 245 29.19 16.12 -5.52
N THR A 246 28.71 15.72 -4.36
CA THR A 246 28.99 16.38 -3.09
C THR A 246 30.16 15.77 -2.32
N ALA A 247 30.71 14.64 -2.78
CA ALA A 247 31.90 13.99 -2.22
C ALA A 247 31.96 13.91 -0.68
N GLY A 248 30.79 13.75 -0.04
CA GLY A 248 30.65 13.68 1.42
C GLY A 248 30.37 15.02 2.12
N GLU A 249 30.40 16.16 1.42
CA GLU A 249 30.07 17.47 2.01
C GLU A 249 28.64 17.53 2.58
N LEU A 250 27.71 16.72 2.04
CA LEU A 250 26.32 16.72 2.48
C LEU A 250 26.11 16.16 3.90
N ASN A 251 27.11 15.55 4.52
CA ASN A 251 27.06 15.05 5.91
C ASN A 251 25.77 14.31 6.27
N VAL A 252 25.37 13.32 5.48
CA VAL A 252 24.19 12.49 5.71
C VAL A 252 24.56 11.01 5.69
N GLN A 253 23.86 10.23 6.51
CA GLN A 253 23.78 8.77 6.36
C GLN A 253 22.62 8.45 5.41
N SER A 254 22.86 7.66 4.38
CA SER A 254 21.82 7.31 3.38
C SER A 254 21.50 5.83 3.39
N LEU A 255 20.21 5.50 3.41
CA LEU A 255 19.70 4.15 3.17
C LEU A 255 18.79 4.17 1.93
N ILE A 256 19.24 3.51 0.87
CA ILE A 256 18.50 3.39 -0.40
C ILE A 256 17.87 2.01 -0.46
N ALA A 257 16.55 1.93 -0.33
CA ALA A 257 15.78 0.68 -0.44
C ALA A 257 15.18 0.55 -1.84
N ALA A 258 15.90 -0.09 -2.77
CA ALA A 258 15.49 -0.20 -4.17
C ALA A 258 14.10 -0.83 -4.33
N GLY A 259 13.30 -0.26 -5.21
CA GLY A 259 11.97 -0.77 -5.57
C GLY A 259 12.03 -2.03 -6.46
N PRO A 260 10.92 -2.77 -6.61
CA PRO A 260 10.84 -3.95 -7.46
C PRO A 260 10.97 -3.64 -8.95
N ALA A 261 10.59 -2.44 -9.40
CA ALA A 261 10.60 -2.04 -10.81
C ALA A 261 12.02 -1.87 -11.40
N ILE A 262 13.03 -1.63 -10.56
CA ILE A 262 14.41 -1.48 -11.02
C ILE A 262 14.98 -2.84 -11.45
N SER A 263 15.56 -2.90 -12.64
CA SER A 263 16.14 -4.13 -13.19
C SER A 263 17.26 -4.71 -12.31
N ALA A 264 17.52 -6.01 -12.42
CA ALA A 264 18.62 -6.65 -11.69
C ALA A 264 20.00 -6.09 -12.12
N ARG A 265 20.13 -5.65 -13.37
CA ARG A 265 21.35 -4.99 -13.89
C ARG A 265 21.56 -3.65 -13.19
N ASP A 266 20.53 -2.79 -13.19
CA ASP A 266 20.63 -1.44 -12.62
C ASP A 266 20.83 -1.50 -11.11
N LYS A 267 20.19 -2.47 -10.42
CA LYS A 267 20.45 -2.71 -8.99
C LYS A 267 21.90 -3.08 -8.69
N ARG A 268 22.58 -3.79 -9.62
CA ARG A 268 24.02 -4.09 -9.47
C ARG A 268 24.88 -2.83 -9.65
N ASP A 269 24.55 -2.02 -10.66
CA ASP A 269 25.22 -0.76 -10.91
C ASP A 269 25.07 0.20 -9.73
N PHE A 270 23.86 0.45 -9.27
CA PHE A 270 23.59 1.30 -8.11
C PHE A 270 24.30 0.81 -6.83
N ALA A 271 24.35 -0.50 -6.62
CA ALA A 271 25.08 -1.07 -5.48
C ALA A 271 26.59 -0.80 -5.59
N ALA A 272 27.18 -0.91 -6.79
CA ALA A 272 28.60 -0.63 -7.00
C ALA A 272 28.94 0.86 -6.81
N ARG A 273 28.04 1.75 -7.26
CA ARG A 273 28.17 3.20 -7.03
C ARG A 273 28.06 3.53 -5.53
N ALA A 274 27.06 3.00 -4.86
CA ALA A 274 26.84 3.21 -3.43
C ALA A 274 28.02 2.75 -2.58
N GLN A 275 28.68 1.63 -2.92
CA GLN A 275 29.87 1.12 -2.22
C GLN A 275 31.07 2.07 -2.24
N ARG A 276 31.15 2.99 -3.21
CA ARG A 276 32.24 3.98 -3.32
C ARG A 276 31.96 5.25 -2.52
N LEU A 277 30.75 5.38 -1.97
CA LEU A 277 30.32 6.57 -1.26
C LEU A 277 30.36 6.35 0.26
N PRO A 278 30.83 7.34 1.04
CA PRO A 278 30.80 7.25 2.48
C PRO A 278 29.34 7.27 2.98
N HIS A 279 29.07 6.50 4.01
CA HIS A 279 27.77 6.53 4.72
C HIS A 279 26.55 6.21 3.84
N VAL A 280 26.70 5.39 2.77
CA VAL A 280 25.61 4.96 1.89
C VAL A 280 25.40 3.46 1.99
N VAL A 281 24.18 3.05 2.34
CA VAL A 281 23.76 1.66 2.35
C VAL A 281 22.72 1.45 1.24
N PHE A 282 23.01 0.55 0.30
CA PHE A 282 22.09 0.20 -0.77
C PHE A 282 21.52 -1.21 -0.56
N GLN A 283 20.19 -1.30 -0.44
CA GLN A 283 19.47 -2.56 -0.34
C GLN A 283 18.77 -2.88 -1.66
N ARG A 284 19.22 -3.93 -2.35
CA ARG A 284 18.63 -4.41 -3.63
C ARG A 284 17.17 -4.82 -3.47
N PHE A 285 16.80 -5.27 -2.28
CA PHE A 285 15.48 -5.66 -1.87
C PHE A 285 15.37 -5.63 -0.35
N SER A 286 14.32 -5.01 0.16
CA SER A 286 14.02 -5.06 1.60
C SER A 286 12.53 -5.30 1.84
N LYS A 287 12.21 -6.46 2.43
CA LYS A 287 10.88 -6.73 2.97
C LYS A 287 10.57 -5.91 4.24
N HIS A 288 11.58 -5.27 4.80
CA HIS A 288 11.48 -4.48 6.03
C HIS A 288 11.54 -2.97 5.78
N LYS A 289 11.45 -2.52 4.51
CA LYS A 289 11.65 -1.10 4.17
C LYS A 289 10.81 -0.14 5.02
N LEU A 290 9.58 -0.50 5.35
CA LEU A 290 8.70 0.33 6.18
C LEU A 290 9.21 0.49 7.62
N GLN A 291 9.91 -0.50 8.16
CA GLN A 291 10.45 -0.44 9.53
C GLN A 291 11.59 0.57 9.67
N TYR A 292 12.28 0.93 8.57
CA TYR A 292 13.33 1.95 8.58
C TYR A 292 12.77 3.37 8.69
N VAL A 293 11.50 3.59 8.31
CA VAL A 293 10.86 4.91 8.39
C VAL A 293 10.98 5.50 9.79
N ARG A 294 10.76 4.71 10.84
CA ARG A 294 10.85 5.19 12.23
C ARG A 294 12.23 5.72 12.64
N PHE A 295 13.30 5.28 11.96
CA PHE A 295 14.68 5.68 12.27
C PHE A 295 15.17 6.84 11.39
N ALA A 296 14.50 7.09 10.27
CA ALA A 296 14.87 8.16 9.34
C ALA A 296 14.63 9.54 9.94
N ASP A 297 15.51 10.48 9.63
CA ASP A 297 15.31 11.91 9.89
C ASP A 297 14.60 12.56 8.69
N LEU A 298 14.81 12.05 7.47
CA LEU A 298 14.08 12.41 6.27
C LEU A 298 13.73 11.16 5.46
N VAL A 299 12.48 11.08 5.01
CA VAL A 299 12.02 10.05 4.08
C VAL A 299 11.81 10.67 2.70
N ILE A 300 12.42 10.10 1.67
CA ILE A 300 12.20 10.46 0.26
C ILE A 300 11.45 9.29 -0.39
N CYS A 301 10.23 9.52 -0.88
CA CYS A 301 9.40 8.45 -1.43
C CYS A 301 8.47 8.96 -2.54
N THR A 302 7.76 8.03 -3.20
CA THR A 302 6.76 8.37 -4.24
C THR A 302 5.35 8.62 -3.69
N GLY A 303 5.18 8.68 -2.36
CA GLY A 303 3.87 8.90 -1.74
C GLY A 303 2.97 7.65 -1.67
N GLY A 304 3.53 6.46 -1.81
CA GLY A 304 2.78 5.20 -1.70
C GLY A 304 2.11 5.04 -0.34
N TYR A 305 0.87 4.51 -0.34
CA TYR A 305 0.01 4.43 0.84
C TYR A 305 0.72 3.86 2.09
N ASP A 306 1.36 2.69 1.97
CA ASP A 306 2.01 2.01 3.10
C ASP A 306 3.13 2.86 3.74
N VAL A 307 3.96 3.53 2.91
CA VAL A 307 5.04 4.39 3.40
C VAL A 307 4.46 5.62 4.09
N MET A 308 3.38 6.19 3.53
CA MET A 308 2.75 7.37 4.11
C MET A 308 2.07 7.08 5.44
N CYS A 309 1.49 5.88 5.63
CA CYS A 309 1.00 5.46 6.95
C CYS A 309 2.10 5.48 8.02
N GLU A 310 3.29 4.97 7.69
CA GLU A 310 4.43 4.96 8.63
C GLU A 310 5.02 6.37 8.84
N VAL A 311 5.04 7.20 7.79
CA VAL A 311 5.44 8.62 7.88
C VAL A 311 4.55 9.36 8.86
N LEU A 312 3.23 9.23 8.76
CA LEU A 312 2.27 9.82 9.67
C LEU A 312 2.46 9.32 11.12
N ALA A 313 2.57 7.99 11.29
CA ALA A 313 2.72 7.37 12.60
C ALA A 313 3.99 7.80 13.34
N HIS A 314 5.07 8.01 12.60
CA HIS A 314 6.36 8.43 13.15
C HIS A 314 6.66 9.92 12.96
N ARG A 315 5.72 10.70 12.43
CA ARG A 315 5.80 12.16 12.21
C ARG A 315 7.08 12.59 11.47
N LYS A 316 7.44 11.83 10.44
CA LYS A 316 8.73 12.02 9.75
C LYS A 316 8.68 13.17 8.76
N LEU A 317 9.76 13.94 8.71
CA LEU A 317 9.99 14.83 7.58
C LEU A 317 10.00 14.00 6.30
N THR A 318 9.27 14.45 5.31
CA THR A 318 9.09 13.64 4.10
C THR A 318 9.10 14.52 2.86
N MET A 319 9.92 14.11 1.90
CA MET A 319 9.90 14.61 0.54
C MET A 319 9.18 13.58 -0.33
N VAL A 320 8.08 13.99 -0.94
CA VAL A 320 7.32 13.14 -1.86
C VAL A 320 7.61 13.55 -3.29
N VAL A 321 8.02 12.57 -4.10
CA VAL A 321 8.23 12.70 -5.55
C VAL A 321 7.21 11.81 -6.25
N PRO A 322 5.99 12.29 -6.51
CA PRO A 322 4.90 11.44 -6.96
C PRO A 322 5.10 11.02 -8.42
N SER A 323 4.78 9.75 -8.75
CA SER A 323 4.67 9.33 -10.15
C SER A 323 3.48 10.00 -10.82
N LEU A 324 3.69 10.61 -11.98
CA LEU A 324 2.65 11.33 -12.71
C LEU A 324 1.76 10.39 -13.57
N LYS A 325 2.23 9.18 -13.85
CA LYS A 325 1.58 8.29 -14.84
C LYS A 325 0.98 7.03 -14.23
N GLU A 326 1.68 6.38 -13.33
CA GLU A 326 1.37 5.00 -12.94
C GLU A 326 0.55 4.87 -11.66
N GLN A 327 0.56 5.88 -10.79
CA GLN A 327 -0.07 5.83 -9.47
C GLN A 327 -0.82 7.13 -9.15
N PRO A 328 -1.96 7.39 -9.77
CA PRO A 328 -2.68 8.65 -9.62
C PRO A 328 -3.10 8.97 -8.17
N GLY A 329 -3.39 7.95 -7.36
CA GLY A 329 -3.68 8.13 -5.94
C GLY A 329 -2.51 8.70 -5.15
N ASN A 330 -1.27 8.38 -5.51
CA ASN A 330 -0.09 8.92 -4.83
C ASN A 330 0.07 10.43 -5.05
N LEU A 331 -0.22 10.90 -6.26
CA LEU A 331 -0.18 12.35 -6.57
C LEU A 331 -1.25 13.11 -5.78
N CYS A 332 -2.48 12.61 -5.76
CA CYS A 332 -3.56 13.21 -4.98
C CYS A 332 -3.21 13.24 -3.49
N ARG A 333 -2.76 12.13 -2.92
CA ARG A 333 -2.34 12.04 -1.52
C ARG A 333 -1.24 13.04 -1.20
N ALA A 334 -0.22 13.14 -2.07
CA ALA A 334 0.89 14.07 -1.90
C ALA A 334 0.39 15.51 -1.82
N ARG A 335 -0.56 15.93 -2.68
CA ARG A 335 -1.16 17.27 -2.66
C ARG A 335 -1.91 17.53 -1.36
N PHE A 336 -2.81 16.63 -0.93
CA PHE A 336 -3.56 16.81 0.32
C PHE A 336 -2.66 16.86 1.55
N PHE A 337 -1.58 16.10 1.55
CA PHE A 337 -0.63 16.13 2.66
C PHE A 337 0.24 17.40 2.63
N GLN A 338 0.57 17.90 1.44
CA GLN A 338 1.27 19.17 1.30
C GLN A 338 0.41 20.37 1.75
N GLU A 339 -0.87 20.41 1.40
CA GLU A 339 -1.82 21.45 1.84
C GLU A 339 -1.96 21.52 3.37
N ARG A 340 -1.64 20.42 4.07
CA ARG A 340 -1.61 20.32 5.52
C ARG A 340 -0.22 20.48 6.13
N ASP A 341 0.77 20.83 5.32
CA ASP A 341 2.19 20.90 5.72
C ASP A 341 2.73 19.60 6.34
N TRP A 342 2.22 18.45 5.93
CA TRP A 342 2.70 17.16 6.41
C TRP A 342 3.90 16.65 5.61
N VAL A 343 4.03 17.08 4.37
CA VAL A 343 5.10 16.68 3.46
C VAL A 343 5.55 17.85 2.58
N THR A 344 6.75 17.74 2.03
CA THR A 344 7.22 18.58 0.93
C THR A 344 7.07 17.79 -0.37
N VAL A 345 6.36 18.32 -1.35
CA VAL A 345 6.23 17.71 -2.67
C VAL A 345 7.23 18.33 -3.62
N VAL A 346 8.00 17.49 -4.30
CA VAL A 346 8.94 17.87 -5.36
C VAL A 346 8.49 17.19 -6.64
N GLN A 347 8.31 17.95 -7.71
CA GLN A 347 7.90 17.36 -8.98
C GLN A 347 9.03 16.48 -9.55
N PRO A 348 8.72 15.38 -10.27
CA PRO A 348 9.76 14.51 -10.82
C PRO A 348 10.80 15.23 -11.68
N VAL A 349 10.40 16.27 -12.41
CA VAL A 349 11.30 17.10 -13.24
C VAL A 349 12.24 17.97 -12.39
N GLU A 350 11.87 18.26 -11.15
CA GLU A 350 12.67 19.05 -10.20
C GLU A 350 13.57 18.14 -9.34
N PHE A 351 13.37 16.83 -9.39
CA PHE A 351 14.16 15.88 -8.62
C PHE A 351 15.46 15.54 -9.34
N HIS A 352 16.39 16.48 -9.35
CA HIS A 352 17.71 16.37 -9.95
C HIS A 352 18.83 16.86 -9.01
N PRO A 353 20.10 16.47 -9.22
CA PRO A 353 21.19 16.70 -8.26
C PRO A 353 21.35 18.15 -7.80
N SER A 354 21.26 19.13 -8.71
CA SER A 354 21.44 20.54 -8.35
C SER A 354 20.30 21.06 -7.46
N ALA A 355 19.04 20.75 -7.75
CA ALA A 355 17.92 21.16 -6.90
C ALA A 355 17.99 20.46 -5.53
N LEU A 356 18.30 19.17 -5.49
CA LEU A 356 18.46 18.43 -4.25
C LEU A 356 19.59 18.96 -3.36
N ARG A 357 20.65 19.48 -3.95
CA ARG A 357 21.77 20.12 -3.22
C ARG A 357 21.31 21.34 -2.41
N GLU A 358 20.29 22.03 -2.86
CA GLU A 358 19.69 23.19 -2.17
C GLU A 358 18.62 22.75 -1.18
N ILE A 359 17.72 21.84 -1.59
CA ILE A 359 16.53 21.45 -0.81
C ILE A 359 16.91 20.61 0.41
N LEU A 360 17.79 19.61 0.28
CA LEU A 360 18.08 18.67 1.36
C LEU A 360 18.69 19.32 2.61
N PRO A 361 19.70 20.21 2.51
CA PRO A 361 20.21 20.91 3.68
C PRO A 361 19.16 21.76 4.37
N HIS A 362 18.25 22.38 3.61
CA HIS A 362 17.17 23.17 4.18
C HIS A 362 16.22 22.32 5.02
N LEU A 363 15.81 21.16 4.50
CA LEU A 363 14.93 20.23 5.22
C LEU A 363 15.60 19.61 6.45
N LEU A 364 16.88 19.23 6.34
CA LEU A 364 17.59 18.46 7.38
C LEU A 364 18.15 19.33 8.50
N PHE A 365 18.59 20.57 8.22
CA PHE A 365 19.39 21.35 9.15
C PHE A 365 18.74 22.68 9.57
N ARG A 366 17.72 23.16 8.84
CA ARG A 366 17.06 24.44 9.13
C ARG A 366 15.64 24.32 9.66
N GLY A 367 15.07 23.12 9.70
CA GLY A 367 13.72 22.85 10.15
C GLY A 367 13.63 21.94 11.38
N PRO A 368 12.43 21.73 11.91
CA PRO A 368 12.20 20.76 12.97
C PRO A 368 12.46 19.34 12.43
N ARG A 369 13.11 18.48 13.23
CA ARG A 369 13.40 17.08 12.83
C ARG A 369 12.16 16.19 12.73
N LEU A 370 11.05 16.60 13.30
CA LEU A 370 9.76 15.91 13.26
C LEU A 370 8.67 16.90 12.94
N VAL A 371 7.67 16.48 12.20
CA VAL A 371 6.44 17.26 12.02
C VAL A 371 5.74 17.41 13.37
N PRO A 372 5.33 18.61 13.79
CA PRO A 372 4.67 18.84 15.08
C PRO A 372 3.43 17.94 15.24
N LYS A 373 3.23 17.39 16.44
CA LYS A 373 2.09 16.50 16.74
C LYS A 373 0.74 17.20 16.45
N SER A 374 0.64 18.48 16.77
CA SER A 374 -0.57 19.29 16.54
C SER A 374 -1.06 19.30 15.07
N ARG A 375 -0.17 19.03 14.10
CA ARG A 375 -0.58 18.89 12.70
C ARG A 375 -1.33 17.59 12.38
N TYR A 376 -1.26 16.59 13.27
CA TYR A 376 -1.88 15.27 13.13
C TYR A 376 -2.97 14.98 14.17
N ASP A 377 -3.37 15.98 14.97
CA ASP A 377 -4.20 15.79 16.17
C ASP A 377 -5.55 15.09 15.92
N ASN A 378 -6.03 14.98 14.72
CA ASN A 378 -7.29 14.29 14.42
C ASN A 378 -7.15 13.22 13.33
N VAL A 379 -5.94 12.72 13.11
CA VAL A 379 -5.68 11.67 12.12
C VAL A 379 -5.69 10.31 12.80
N PRO A 380 -6.73 9.49 12.60
CA PRO A 380 -6.77 8.15 13.19
C PRO A 380 -5.74 7.24 12.53
N LEU A 381 -4.83 6.68 13.32
CA LEU A 381 -3.76 5.76 12.89
C LEU A 381 -4.00 4.31 13.35
N ASN A 382 -5.17 4.03 13.88
CA ASN A 382 -5.58 2.73 14.43
C ASN A 382 -6.43 1.91 13.46
N GLY A 383 -6.22 2.07 12.15
CA GLY A 383 -7.08 1.47 11.13
C GLY A 383 -7.18 -0.05 11.22
N PHE A 384 -6.11 -0.76 11.57
CA PHE A 384 -6.15 -2.21 11.76
C PHE A 384 -7.08 -2.64 12.90
N VAL A 385 -7.07 -1.91 14.02
CA VAL A 385 -7.96 -2.18 15.16
C VAL A 385 -9.42 -1.97 14.74
N ARG A 386 -9.70 -0.85 14.09
CA ARG A 386 -11.05 -0.52 13.62
C ARG A 386 -11.57 -1.50 12.57
N ILE A 387 -10.71 -2.01 11.68
CA ILE A 387 -11.08 -3.09 10.76
C ILE A 387 -11.45 -4.34 11.55
N ALA A 388 -10.64 -4.76 12.52
CA ALA A 388 -10.94 -5.96 13.30
C ALA A 388 -12.25 -5.83 14.10
N GLU A 389 -12.51 -4.69 14.70
CA GLU A 389 -13.78 -4.39 15.37
C GLU A 389 -14.96 -4.45 14.40
N ARG A 390 -14.80 -3.85 13.21
CA ARG A 390 -15.85 -3.82 12.20
C ARG A 390 -16.14 -5.20 11.63
N MET A 391 -15.11 -5.99 11.33
CA MET A 391 -15.26 -7.38 10.85
C MET A 391 -15.96 -8.25 11.89
N ARG A 392 -15.63 -8.07 13.18
CA ARG A 392 -16.33 -8.76 14.27
C ARG A 392 -17.82 -8.39 14.32
N ALA A 393 -18.15 -7.10 14.22
CA ALA A 393 -19.53 -6.64 14.21
C ALA A 393 -20.35 -7.22 13.03
N LEU A 394 -19.73 -7.28 11.85
CA LEU A 394 -20.37 -7.81 10.63
C LEU A 394 -20.53 -9.35 10.66
N SER A 395 -19.69 -10.05 11.39
CA SER A 395 -19.75 -11.52 11.50
C SER A 395 -20.87 -12.04 12.39
N GLY A 396 -21.55 -11.18 13.14
CA GLY A 396 -22.56 -11.59 14.14
C GLY A 396 -21.98 -12.35 15.34
N HIS A 397 -20.66 -12.47 15.47
CA HIS A 397 -20.00 -13.11 16.62
C HIS A 397 -19.94 -12.11 17.78
N ALA A 398 -20.72 -12.36 18.83
CA ALA A 398 -20.73 -11.54 20.04
C ALA A 398 -19.34 -11.39 20.67
N ALA A 399 -19.09 -10.22 21.23
CA ALA A 399 -17.84 -9.83 21.84
C ALA A 399 -17.35 -10.85 22.89
N VAL A 400 -16.17 -11.40 22.70
CA VAL A 400 -15.36 -11.88 23.81
C VAL A 400 -14.58 -10.66 24.29
N GLU A 401 -15.11 -10.01 25.31
CA GLU A 401 -14.41 -8.98 26.09
C GLU A 401 -13.22 -9.64 26.78
N HIS A 402 -12.03 -9.42 26.32
CA HIS A 402 -10.77 -9.49 27.09
C HIS A 402 -9.58 -9.46 26.14
N LEU A 403 -9.21 -8.29 25.62
CA LEU A 403 -7.82 -8.09 25.07
C LEU A 403 -7.44 -6.62 24.83
N LEU A 404 -8.18 -5.65 25.40
CA LEU A 404 -7.83 -4.22 25.26
C LEU A 404 -7.13 -3.63 26.50
N ALA A 405 -6.59 -4.45 27.39
CA ALA A 405 -5.92 -3.98 28.61
C ALA A 405 -4.38 -4.08 28.57
N ALA A 406 -3.78 -4.25 27.39
CA ALA A 406 -2.31 -4.34 27.27
C ALA A 406 -1.82 -3.66 25.98
N SER A 407 -2.00 -2.35 25.90
CA SER A 407 -1.25 -1.51 24.94
C SER A 407 -0.95 -0.15 25.56
#